data_f076c65368f827e4a83f9a23e64deaf3
#
_entry.id   f076c65368f827e4a83f9a23e64deaf3
#
_cell.length_a   1.000
_cell.length_b   1.000
_cell.length_c   1.000
_cell.angle_alpha   90.00
_cell.angle_beta   90.00
_cell.angle_gamma   90.00
#
_symmetry.space_group_name_H-M   'P 1'
#
loop_
_entity.id
_entity.type
_entity.pdbx_description
1 polymer ?
#
loop_
_entity_poly.entity_id
_entity_poly.type
_entity_poly.pdbx_seq_one_letter_code
_entity_poly.pdbx_strand_id
1 'polypeptide(L)'
;MSDIMYHLPAVALRGTTILPDMIVHFDVSREKSIQAIEQAMVQDQRILLITQKNPETEEPVQEDLYPIGTIAEIKQLVKLPKNIVRVLVEGIERAQLVSLEENPNYLEAQIAVFEPEEDLDETVKEAMLRSIKELFVRYCNSNKQVSKELAGQILELEDVEKVLDQISIHIQIRYEERQKILEAVSLEDRYEIVGMILTNEIQIMEIGARLQSKVKERVDKNQREYILREQLKVIREELGEDNSATEAEQFLETVKKLKAKKEVKERITKEINRFKNTVGSPAESGVIRTYIETLLSLPWDKTSRDNKNLQGAYQILEEEHYGLEKVKERIMEFLAVRTLTKKGESPILCLVGPPGTGKTSIARSIARALNKKYVRISLGGVRDEAEIRGHRRTYVGAMPGRIATGMKQAGV
;
A
#
# COMPACT_ATOMS: atom_id res chain seq x y z
N MET A 1 -20.98 55.48 -8.01
CA MET A 1 -20.88 54.20 -7.36
C MET A 1 -20.38 54.49 -5.96
N SER A 2 -21.27 54.57 -4.99
CA SER A 2 -20.90 54.71 -3.57
C SER A 2 -21.00 53.31 -2.96
N ASP A 3 -19.89 52.55 -3.06
CA ASP A 3 -19.79 51.30 -2.28
C ASP A 3 -20.04 51.62 -0.81
N ILE A 4 -21.11 51.11 -0.28
CA ILE A 4 -21.41 51.26 1.15
C ILE A 4 -20.36 50.42 1.89
N MET A 5 -19.36 51.12 2.41
CA MET A 5 -18.28 50.47 3.17
C MET A 5 -18.71 50.33 4.62
N TYR A 6 -18.58 49.14 5.15
CA TYR A 6 -18.84 48.83 6.56
C TYR A 6 -17.54 48.42 7.26
N HIS A 7 -17.44 48.73 8.54
CA HIS A 7 -16.40 48.21 9.41
C HIS A 7 -16.99 47.17 10.34
N LEU A 8 -16.52 45.94 10.28
CA LEU A 8 -16.97 44.83 11.11
C LEU A 8 -15.81 44.12 11.80
N PRO A 9 -16.00 43.64 13.01
CA PRO A 9 -15.10 42.67 13.59
C PRO A 9 -14.94 41.44 12.68
N ALA A 10 -13.73 40.89 12.55
CA ALA A 10 -13.49 39.81 11.63
C ALA A 10 -12.87 38.59 12.34
N VAL A 11 -13.27 37.39 11.90
CA VAL A 11 -12.70 36.13 12.33
C VAL A 11 -12.17 35.32 11.12
N ALA A 12 -10.91 35.00 11.16
CA ALA A 12 -10.27 34.16 10.18
C ALA A 12 -10.52 32.67 10.50
N LEU A 13 -11.28 31.99 9.61
CA LEU A 13 -11.70 30.61 9.74
C LEU A 13 -10.64 29.65 9.18
N ARG A 14 -10.40 28.53 9.87
CA ARG A 14 -9.46 27.48 9.47
C ARG A 14 -10.20 26.29 8.86
N GLY A 15 -9.97 26.02 7.57
CA GLY A 15 -10.50 24.82 6.91
C GLY A 15 -12.01 24.74 6.83
N THR A 16 -12.70 25.90 6.96
CA THR A 16 -14.15 26.00 6.91
C THR A 16 -14.53 27.29 6.21
N THR A 17 -15.52 27.20 5.32
CA THR A 17 -16.15 28.35 4.66
C THR A 17 -17.63 28.33 4.99
N ILE A 18 -18.16 29.49 5.38
CA ILE A 18 -19.57 29.67 5.72
C ILE A 18 -20.24 30.38 4.55
N LEU A 19 -21.37 29.86 4.10
CA LEU A 19 -22.19 30.43 3.04
C LEU A 19 -23.35 31.24 3.64
N PRO A 20 -23.97 32.14 2.89
CA PRO A 20 -25.25 32.72 3.25
C PRO A 20 -26.28 31.66 3.57
N ASP A 21 -27.22 31.94 4.44
CA ASP A 21 -28.25 31.03 4.98
C ASP A 21 -27.75 29.79 5.71
N MET A 22 -26.42 29.65 5.88
CA MET A 22 -25.84 28.54 6.60
C MET A 22 -25.82 28.78 8.10
N ILE A 23 -26.47 27.89 8.86
CA ILE A 23 -26.45 27.91 10.33
C ILE A 23 -25.43 26.88 10.80
N VAL A 24 -24.38 27.34 11.48
CA VAL A 24 -23.28 26.45 11.90
C VAL A 24 -22.70 26.89 13.24
N HIS A 25 -22.20 25.93 13.99
CA HIS A 25 -21.39 26.20 15.18
C HIS A 25 -19.94 25.86 14.94
N PHE A 26 -19.04 26.68 15.45
CA PHE A 26 -17.60 26.41 15.43
C PHE A 26 -16.92 26.86 16.71
N ASP A 27 -15.79 26.31 17.01
CA ASP A 27 -15.02 26.59 18.21
C ASP A 27 -13.86 27.53 17.88
N VAL A 28 -13.71 28.56 18.71
CA VAL A 28 -12.68 29.57 18.58
C VAL A 28 -11.79 29.55 19.82
N SER A 29 -10.48 29.55 19.58
CA SER A 29 -9.47 29.50 20.64
C SER A 29 -8.44 30.62 20.57
N ARG A 30 -8.34 31.34 19.44
CA ARG A 30 -7.43 32.48 19.28
C ARG A 30 -7.97 33.70 20.03
N GLU A 31 -7.13 34.36 20.80
CA GLU A 31 -7.52 35.48 21.64
C GLU A 31 -8.09 36.65 20.82
N LYS A 32 -7.45 37.04 19.72
CA LYS A 32 -7.95 38.08 18.79
C LYS A 32 -9.32 37.73 18.24
N SER A 33 -9.58 36.46 17.92
CA SER A 33 -10.86 36.00 17.38
C SER A 33 -11.95 35.97 18.46
N ILE A 34 -11.63 35.63 19.70
CA ILE A 34 -12.53 35.66 20.83
C ILE A 34 -12.94 37.10 21.10
N GLN A 35 -12.01 38.04 21.11
CA GLN A 35 -12.28 39.47 21.33
C GLN A 35 -13.11 40.07 20.17
N ALA A 36 -12.87 39.68 18.91
CA ALA A 36 -13.71 40.07 17.78
C ALA A 36 -15.16 39.66 17.98
N ILE A 37 -15.39 38.43 18.44
CA ILE A 37 -16.75 37.92 18.74
C ILE A 37 -17.39 38.66 19.90
N GLU A 38 -16.64 38.90 20.99
CA GLU A 38 -17.15 39.67 22.14
C GLU A 38 -17.49 41.10 21.75
N GLN A 39 -16.67 41.72 20.88
CA GLN A 39 -16.94 43.05 20.35
C GLN A 39 -18.21 43.08 19.49
N ALA A 40 -18.37 42.10 18.59
CA ALA A 40 -19.57 41.97 17.77
C ALA A 40 -20.83 41.81 18.63
N MET A 41 -20.76 41.03 19.70
CA MET A 41 -21.88 40.85 20.64
C MET A 41 -22.30 42.13 21.37
N VAL A 42 -21.38 43.08 21.56
CA VAL A 42 -21.67 44.38 22.17
C VAL A 42 -22.29 45.36 21.17
N GLN A 43 -22.00 45.17 19.88
CA GLN A 43 -22.53 46.04 18.80
C GLN A 43 -23.87 45.50 18.26
N ASP A 44 -23.89 45.13 17.00
CA ASP A 44 -25.09 44.68 16.26
C ASP A 44 -25.15 43.17 16.02
N GLN A 45 -24.28 42.40 16.67
CA GLN A 45 -24.11 40.94 16.55
C GLN A 45 -23.63 40.48 15.17
N ARG A 46 -23.19 41.42 14.31
CA ARG A 46 -22.64 41.10 12.99
C ARG A 46 -21.12 40.96 13.03
N ILE A 47 -20.65 40.00 12.29
CA ILE A 47 -19.22 39.67 12.21
C ILE A 47 -18.85 39.22 10.79
N LEU A 48 -17.67 39.57 10.32
CA LEU A 48 -17.16 39.03 9.08
C LEU A 48 -16.47 37.68 9.37
N LEU A 49 -16.90 36.63 8.69
CA LEU A 49 -16.29 35.31 8.70
C LEU A 49 -15.58 35.12 7.39
N ILE A 50 -14.24 35.00 7.44
CA ILE A 50 -13.41 34.92 6.27
C ILE A 50 -12.47 33.73 6.35
N THR A 51 -12.36 32.97 5.25
CA THR A 51 -11.58 31.74 5.22
C THR A 51 -10.11 32.03 4.99
N GLN A 52 -9.23 31.33 5.70
CA GLN A 52 -7.78 31.33 5.45
C GLN A 52 -7.44 30.44 4.24
N LYS A 53 -6.52 30.92 3.38
CA LYS A 53 -5.98 30.10 2.28
C LYS A 53 -5.18 28.92 2.80
N ASN A 54 -4.38 29.14 3.85
CA ASN A 54 -3.62 28.07 4.52
C ASN A 54 -4.09 27.92 5.97
N PRO A 55 -4.73 26.81 6.35
CA PRO A 55 -5.21 26.58 7.72
C PRO A 55 -4.11 26.54 8.79
N GLU A 56 -2.85 26.29 8.41
CA GLU A 56 -1.72 26.18 9.33
C GLU A 56 -1.19 27.55 9.79
N THR A 57 -1.56 28.65 9.14
CA THR A 57 -1.10 29.99 9.50
C THR A 57 -1.72 30.40 10.84
N GLU A 58 -0.88 30.69 11.83
CA GLU A 58 -1.34 31.04 13.17
C GLU A 58 -1.87 32.47 13.25
N GLU A 59 -1.13 33.43 12.69
CA GLU A 59 -1.52 34.85 12.61
C GLU A 59 -1.67 35.25 11.13
N PRO A 60 -2.87 35.13 10.55
CA PRO A 60 -3.10 35.46 9.16
C PRO A 60 -3.12 36.97 8.95
N VAL A 61 -2.42 37.40 7.90
CA VAL A 61 -2.52 38.76 7.32
C VAL A 61 -3.50 38.76 6.15
N GLN A 62 -3.82 39.93 5.60
CA GLN A 62 -4.79 40.05 4.51
C GLN A 62 -4.48 39.15 3.31
N GLU A 63 -3.20 38.97 2.96
CA GLU A 63 -2.77 38.10 1.85
C GLU A 63 -3.06 36.61 2.08
N ASP A 64 -3.14 36.19 3.34
CA ASP A 64 -3.45 34.83 3.74
C ASP A 64 -4.95 34.51 3.72
N LEU A 65 -5.79 35.52 3.51
CA LEU A 65 -7.25 35.40 3.49
C LEU A 65 -7.77 35.35 2.07
N TYR A 66 -8.91 34.73 1.89
CA TYR A 66 -9.64 34.81 0.63
C TYR A 66 -10.29 36.19 0.48
N PRO A 67 -10.51 36.67 -0.76
CA PRO A 67 -11.00 38.04 -0.98
C PRO A 67 -12.47 38.22 -0.61
N ILE A 68 -13.25 37.13 -0.58
CA ILE A 68 -14.69 37.17 -0.27
C ILE A 68 -14.96 36.32 0.98
N GLY A 69 -15.66 36.92 1.93
CA GLY A 69 -16.16 36.30 3.14
C GLY A 69 -17.66 36.41 3.26
N THR A 70 -18.18 36.01 4.40
CA THR A 70 -19.62 36.07 4.72
C THR A 70 -19.85 36.94 5.95
N ILE A 71 -20.73 37.93 5.84
CA ILE A 71 -21.28 38.62 6.98
C ILE A 71 -22.22 37.63 7.68
N ALA A 72 -21.98 37.39 8.94
CA ALA A 72 -22.80 36.47 9.75
C ALA A 72 -23.35 37.16 11.01
N GLU A 73 -24.48 36.70 11.47
CA GLU A 73 -25.09 37.10 12.73
C GLU A 73 -24.80 36.06 13.81
N ILE A 74 -24.33 36.51 14.96
CA ILE A 74 -24.06 35.62 16.10
C ILE A 74 -25.39 35.38 16.84
N LYS A 75 -25.88 34.13 16.80
CA LYS A 75 -27.13 33.74 17.48
C LYS A 75 -26.90 33.28 18.91
N GLN A 76 -25.76 32.59 19.17
CA GLN A 76 -25.47 32.09 20.50
C GLN A 76 -23.96 31.98 20.74
N LEU A 77 -23.56 32.26 21.96
CA LEU A 77 -22.17 32.12 22.42
C LEU A 77 -22.13 31.30 23.70
N VAL A 78 -21.25 30.27 23.72
CA VAL A 78 -21.05 29.40 24.89
C VAL A 78 -19.56 29.35 25.23
N LYS A 79 -19.19 29.79 26.43
CA LYS A 79 -17.83 29.69 26.92
C LYS A 79 -17.56 28.26 27.43
N LEU A 80 -16.55 27.60 26.87
CA LEU A 80 -16.10 26.26 27.23
C LEU A 80 -14.82 26.34 28.07
N PRO A 81 -14.43 25.24 28.78
CA PRO A 81 -13.14 25.16 29.48
C PRO A 81 -11.97 25.36 28.53
N LYS A 82 -10.81 25.78 29.05
CA LYS A 82 -9.55 26.04 28.31
C LYS A 82 -9.60 27.22 27.34
N ASN A 83 -10.32 28.26 27.66
CA ASN A 83 -10.44 29.50 26.86
C ASN A 83 -10.93 29.24 25.41
N ILE A 84 -11.83 28.27 25.25
CA ILE A 84 -12.52 27.98 23.98
C ILE A 84 -13.89 28.59 24.01
N VAL A 85 -14.29 29.28 22.95
CA VAL A 85 -15.61 29.83 22.78
C VAL A 85 -16.32 29.16 21.63
N ARG A 86 -17.44 28.54 21.88
CA ARG A 86 -18.31 27.97 20.84
C ARG A 86 -19.35 29.00 20.43
N VAL A 87 -19.42 29.27 19.15
CA VAL A 87 -20.29 30.28 18.58
C VAL A 87 -21.25 29.62 17.59
N LEU A 88 -22.52 29.92 17.69
CA LEU A 88 -23.52 29.60 16.68
C LEU A 88 -23.74 30.84 15.85
N VAL A 89 -23.59 30.74 14.55
CA VAL A 89 -23.75 31.83 13.60
C VAL A 89 -24.69 31.44 12.47
N GLU A 90 -25.33 32.45 11.89
CA GLU A 90 -26.10 32.37 10.67
C GLU A 90 -25.45 33.29 9.63
N GLY A 91 -25.05 32.72 8.48
CA GLY A 91 -24.56 33.53 7.36
C GLY A 91 -25.69 34.40 6.79
N ILE A 92 -25.42 35.67 6.52
CA ILE A 92 -26.42 36.60 5.99
C ILE A 92 -26.16 36.87 4.52
N GLU A 93 -24.98 37.42 4.20
CA GLU A 93 -24.68 37.89 2.86
C GLU A 93 -23.17 37.82 2.55
N ARG A 94 -22.83 37.83 1.26
CA ARG A 94 -21.46 37.88 0.79
C ARG A 94 -20.87 39.27 0.93
N ALA A 95 -19.59 39.36 1.30
CA ALA A 95 -18.88 40.61 1.37
C ALA A 95 -17.46 40.49 0.86
N GLN A 96 -17.01 41.49 0.11
CA GLN A 96 -15.61 41.61 -0.34
C GLN A 96 -14.81 42.27 0.78
N LEU A 97 -13.67 41.65 1.12
CA LEU A 97 -12.67 42.26 2.00
C LEU A 97 -11.88 43.31 1.22
N VAL A 98 -12.03 44.58 1.65
CA VAL A 98 -11.28 45.69 1.06
C VAL A 98 -9.93 45.87 1.77
N SER A 99 -9.97 45.99 3.10
CA SER A 99 -8.77 46.07 3.92
C SER A 99 -8.99 45.41 5.28
N LEU A 100 -7.89 44.90 5.83
CA LEU A 100 -7.87 44.36 7.17
C LEU A 100 -7.06 45.33 8.06
N GLU A 101 -7.69 45.89 9.04
CA GLU A 101 -7.05 46.79 10.00
C GLU A 101 -6.68 46.01 11.26
N GLU A 102 -5.40 46.08 11.63
CA GLU A 102 -4.95 45.52 12.90
C GLU A 102 -5.31 46.43 14.07
N ASN A 103 -6.42 46.13 14.71
CA ASN A 103 -6.70 46.68 16.04
C ASN A 103 -5.81 45.90 17.06
N PRO A 104 -5.25 46.54 18.11
CA PRO A 104 -4.42 45.85 19.12
C PRO A 104 -5.12 44.63 19.74
N ASN A 105 -6.43 44.61 19.77
CA ASN A 105 -7.19 43.59 20.47
C ASN A 105 -7.87 42.56 19.55
N TYR A 106 -8.27 42.95 18.32
CA TYR A 106 -8.97 42.06 17.37
C TYR A 106 -8.73 42.50 15.92
N LEU A 107 -9.13 41.64 14.96
CA LEU A 107 -9.09 41.98 13.53
C LEU A 107 -10.37 42.77 13.16
N GLU A 108 -10.20 43.92 12.54
CA GLU A 108 -11.29 44.75 12.02
C GLU A 108 -11.20 44.80 10.50
N ALA A 109 -12.29 44.45 9.84
CA ALA A 109 -12.34 44.40 8.38
C ALA A 109 -13.18 45.56 7.83
N GLN A 110 -12.62 46.26 6.85
CA GLN A 110 -13.36 47.13 5.96
C GLN A 110 -13.87 46.27 4.80
N ILE A 111 -15.19 46.27 4.59
CA ILE A 111 -15.87 45.42 3.62
C ILE A 111 -16.72 46.21 2.68
N ALA A 112 -16.91 45.68 1.47
CA ALA A 112 -17.91 46.16 0.51
C ALA A 112 -18.96 45.06 0.29
N VAL A 113 -20.23 45.44 0.36
CA VAL A 113 -21.33 44.54 0.04
C VAL A 113 -21.61 44.60 -1.45
N PHE A 114 -21.92 43.47 -2.05
CA PHE A 114 -22.25 43.43 -3.48
C PHE A 114 -23.62 44.04 -3.76
N GLU A 115 -23.70 44.87 -4.79
CA GLU A 115 -24.98 45.38 -5.28
C GLU A 115 -25.75 44.23 -5.94
N PRO A 116 -27.10 44.24 -5.85
CA PRO A 116 -27.93 43.28 -6.58
C PRO A 116 -27.66 43.37 -8.08
N GLU A 117 -27.42 42.20 -8.68
CA GLU A 117 -27.23 42.13 -10.15
C GLU A 117 -28.51 42.44 -10.92
N GLU A 118 -28.33 42.83 -12.20
CA GLU A 118 -29.45 42.92 -13.13
C GLU A 118 -30.18 41.57 -13.20
N ASP A 119 -31.50 41.63 -13.20
CA ASP A 119 -32.34 40.45 -13.14
C ASP A 119 -32.27 39.67 -14.47
N LEU A 120 -31.90 38.38 -14.39
CA LEU A 120 -31.84 37.50 -15.56
C LEU A 120 -33.23 37.24 -16.12
N ASP A 121 -33.31 36.93 -17.42
CA ASP A 121 -34.58 36.54 -18.06
C ASP A 121 -35.18 35.33 -17.33
N GLU A 122 -36.46 35.41 -17.04
CA GLU A 122 -37.25 34.36 -16.36
C GLU A 122 -37.10 33.00 -17.04
N THR A 123 -36.99 32.99 -18.38
CA THR A 123 -36.79 31.74 -19.15
C THR A 123 -35.41 31.08 -18.86
N VAL A 124 -34.36 31.90 -18.64
CA VAL A 124 -33.03 31.44 -18.27
C VAL A 124 -33.06 30.90 -16.85
N LYS A 125 -33.65 31.59 -15.91
CA LYS A 125 -33.79 31.14 -14.53
C LYS A 125 -34.57 29.81 -14.43
N GLU A 126 -35.65 29.65 -15.19
CA GLU A 126 -36.42 28.40 -15.23
C GLU A 126 -35.57 27.25 -15.82
N ALA A 127 -34.79 27.50 -16.85
CA ALA A 127 -33.89 26.47 -17.43
C ALA A 127 -32.81 26.05 -16.44
N MET A 128 -32.16 27.00 -15.75
CA MET A 128 -31.18 26.73 -14.69
C MET A 128 -31.80 25.92 -13.56
N LEU A 129 -32.99 26.30 -13.11
CA LEU A 129 -33.71 25.64 -12.02
C LEU A 129 -33.99 24.16 -12.35
N ARG A 130 -34.48 23.89 -13.55
CA ARG A 130 -34.74 22.51 -14.00
C ARG A 130 -33.46 21.67 -14.06
N SER A 131 -32.43 22.23 -14.68
CA SER A 131 -31.17 21.52 -14.87
C SER A 131 -30.48 21.23 -13.53
N ILE A 132 -30.40 22.18 -12.61
CA ILE A 132 -29.76 21.99 -11.30
C ILE A 132 -30.50 20.97 -10.45
N LYS A 133 -31.84 21.00 -10.48
CA LYS A 133 -32.70 20.02 -9.78
C LYS A 133 -32.46 18.59 -10.31
N GLU A 134 -32.34 18.41 -11.62
CA GLU A 134 -32.01 17.10 -12.22
C GLU A 134 -30.65 16.59 -11.75
N LEU A 135 -29.62 17.44 -11.75
CA LEU A 135 -28.29 17.10 -11.25
C LEU A 135 -28.34 16.75 -9.75
N PHE A 136 -29.07 17.53 -8.97
CA PHE A 136 -29.20 17.25 -7.54
C PHE A 136 -29.93 15.95 -7.24
N VAL A 137 -30.97 15.59 -7.99
CA VAL A 137 -31.63 14.27 -7.90
C VAL A 137 -30.65 13.15 -8.19
N ARG A 138 -29.81 13.29 -9.23
CA ARG A 138 -28.77 12.30 -9.55
C ARG A 138 -27.74 12.17 -8.43
N TYR A 139 -27.32 13.30 -7.84
CA TYR A 139 -26.41 13.32 -6.68
C TYR A 139 -27.03 12.58 -5.49
N CYS A 140 -28.29 12.88 -5.13
CA CYS A 140 -29.02 12.23 -4.03
C CYS A 140 -29.16 10.71 -4.25
N ASN A 141 -29.42 10.26 -5.49
CA ASN A 141 -29.51 8.85 -5.80
C ASN A 141 -28.17 8.12 -5.63
N SER A 142 -27.05 8.80 -5.87
CA SER A 142 -25.71 8.27 -5.70
C SER A 142 -25.20 8.38 -4.26
N ASN A 143 -25.69 9.36 -3.51
CA ASN A 143 -25.30 9.65 -2.12
C ASN A 143 -26.38 9.23 -1.12
N LYS A 144 -26.16 8.13 -0.42
CA LYS A 144 -27.09 7.61 0.60
C LYS A 144 -27.14 8.42 1.89
N GLN A 145 -26.28 9.42 2.07
CA GLN A 145 -26.21 10.22 3.29
C GLN A 145 -27.18 11.40 3.25
N VAL A 146 -27.65 11.81 2.08
CA VAL A 146 -28.68 12.85 1.95
C VAL A 146 -30.03 12.25 2.28
N SER A 147 -30.74 12.83 3.29
CA SER A 147 -32.06 12.36 3.65
C SER A 147 -33.06 12.66 2.54
N LYS A 148 -34.03 11.78 2.34
CA LYS A 148 -35.10 12.00 1.35
C LYS A 148 -35.98 13.21 1.66
N GLU A 149 -36.14 13.53 2.94
CA GLU A 149 -36.91 14.69 3.41
C GLU A 149 -36.23 16.00 3.01
N LEU A 150 -34.91 16.09 3.26
CA LEU A 150 -34.13 17.26 2.87
C LEU A 150 -34.10 17.44 1.34
N ALA A 151 -33.88 16.34 0.60
CA ALA A 151 -33.93 16.39 -0.85
C ALA A 151 -35.31 16.87 -1.37
N GLY A 152 -36.40 16.40 -0.77
CA GLY A 152 -37.76 16.86 -1.08
C GLY A 152 -37.95 18.35 -0.85
N GLN A 153 -37.51 18.85 0.31
CA GLN A 153 -37.62 20.29 0.65
C GLN A 153 -36.87 21.17 -0.36
N ILE A 154 -35.65 20.80 -0.76
CA ILE A 154 -34.89 21.57 -1.75
C ILE A 154 -35.54 21.51 -3.14
N LEU A 155 -36.11 20.39 -3.53
CA LEU A 155 -36.79 20.25 -4.82
C LEU A 155 -38.14 20.98 -4.91
N GLU A 156 -38.80 21.32 -3.78
CA GLU A 156 -40.02 22.11 -3.71
C GLU A 156 -39.76 23.60 -3.90
N LEU A 157 -38.52 24.08 -3.70
CA LEU A 157 -38.21 25.49 -3.89
C LEU A 157 -38.35 25.88 -5.38
N GLU A 158 -38.95 27.04 -5.63
CA GLU A 158 -39.18 27.57 -6.98
C GLU A 158 -38.14 28.61 -7.41
N ASP A 159 -37.37 29.14 -6.46
CA ASP A 159 -36.36 30.15 -6.68
C ASP A 159 -35.01 29.46 -6.91
N VAL A 160 -34.38 29.74 -8.07
CA VAL A 160 -33.10 29.15 -8.47
C VAL A 160 -31.96 29.53 -7.53
N GLU A 161 -31.95 30.76 -7.02
CA GLU A 161 -30.93 31.27 -6.12
C GLU A 161 -30.96 30.49 -4.78
N LYS A 162 -32.16 30.35 -4.22
CA LYS A 162 -32.35 29.56 -2.98
C LYS A 162 -32.05 28.10 -3.17
N VAL A 163 -32.35 27.51 -4.34
CA VAL A 163 -32.02 26.14 -4.63
C VAL A 163 -30.49 25.94 -4.68
N LEU A 164 -29.77 26.84 -5.35
CA LEU A 164 -28.28 26.77 -5.44
C LEU A 164 -27.65 26.93 -4.05
N ASP A 165 -28.12 27.87 -3.23
CA ASP A 165 -27.58 28.08 -1.89
C ASP A 165 -27.87 26.88 -0.98
N GLN A 166 -29.09 26.32 -0.99
CA GLN A 166 -29.46 25.14 -0.21
C GLN A 166 -28.67 23.88 -0.66
N ILE A 167 -28.51 23.69 -1.95
CA ILE A 167 -27.63 22.59 -2.47
C ILE A 167 -26.23 22.79 -1.95
N SER A 168 -25.66 24.00 -2.06
CA SER A 168 -24.29 24.32 -1.67
C SER A 168 -23.99 24.11 -0.19
N ILE A 169 -24.99 24.32 0.66
CA ILE A 169 -24.90 24.06 2.11
C ILE A 169 -24.85 22.59 2.41
N HIS A 170 -25.64 21.78 1.70
CA HIS A 170 -25.86 20.38 2.03
C HIS A 170 -25.00 19.37 1.26
N ILE A 171 -24.28 19.78 0.18
CA ILE A 171 -23.30 18.91 -0.49
C ILE A 171 -22.04 18.78 0.37
N GLN A 172 -21.49 17.57 0.36
CA GLN A 172 -20.24 17.25 1.08
C GLN A 172 -19.03 17.54 0.21
N ILE A 173 -18.55 18.76 0.29
CA ILE A 173 -17.38 19.25 -0.46
C ILE A 173 -16.33 19.83 0.48
N ARG A 174 -15.12 19.97 -0.01
CA ARG A 174 -14.03 20.62 0.73
C ARG A 174 -14.29 22.12 0.88
N TYR A 175 -13.67 22.73 1.88
CA TYR A 175 -13.83 24.16 2.13
C TYR A 175 -13.34 25.02 0.95
N GLU A 176 -12.30 24.57 0.20
CA GLU A 176 -11.80 25.27 -0.98
C GLU A 176 -12.84 25.32 -2.12
N GLU A 177 -13.61 24.25 -2.28
CA GLU A 177 -14.70 24.20 -3.27
C GLU A 177 -15.90 25.05 -2.80
N ARG A 178 -16.21 25.01 -1.51
CA ARG A 178 -17.22 25.86 -0.92
C ARG A 178 -16.84 27.33 -1.04
N GLN A 179 -15.54 27.66 -0.93
CA GLN A 179 -15.05 29.01 -1.13
C GLN A 179 -15.24 29.49 -2.57
N LYS A 180 -15.05 28.64 -3.57
CA LYS A 180 -15.32 28.97 -4.97
C LYS A 180 -16.82 29.33 -5.18
N ILE A 181 -17.71 28.61 -4.53
CA ILE A 181 -19.16 28.92 -4.57
C ILE A 181 -19.44 30.26 -3.89
N LEU A 182 -18.73 30.57 -2.80
CA LEU A 182 -18.86 31.85 -2.12
C LEU A 182 -18.35 33.01 -3.00
N GLU A 183 -17.25 32.80 -3.73
CA GLU A 183 -16.63 33.77 -4.64
C GLU A 183 -17.43 33.99 -5.93
N ALA A 184 -18.30 33.06 -6.29
CA ALA A 184 -19.23 33.21 -7.40
C ALA A 184 -20.36 34.15 -6.98
N VAL A 185 -20.19 35.44 -7.21
CA VAL A 185 -21.15 36.49 -6.83
C VAL A 185 -22.33 36.44 -7.76
N SER A 186 -22.12 36.34 -9.08
CA SER A 186 -23.19 36.26 -10.07
C SER A 186 -23.98 34.94 -9.97
N LEU A 187 -25.27 34.99 -10.30
CA LEU A 187 -26.13 33.82 -10.31
C LEU A 187 -25.68 32.81 -11.38
N GLU A 188 -25.23 33.30 -12.53
CA GLU A 188 -24.72 32.45 -13.61
C GLU A 188 -23.44 31.70 -13.19
N ASP A 189 -22.44 32.41 -12.66
CA ASP A 189 -21.20 31.79 -12.19
C ASP A 189 -21.47 30.77 -11.08
N ARG A 190 -22.37 31.07 -10.16
CA ARG A 190 -22.76 30.18 -9.07
C ARG A 190 -23.42 28.90 -9.60
N TYR A 191 -24.31 29.02 -10.57
CA TYR A 191 -24.95 27.90 -11.25
C TYR A 191 -23.92 27.01 -11.94
N GLU A 192 -22.98 27.61 -12.68
CA GLU A 192 -21.92 26.85 -13.36
C GLU A 192 -21.02 26.10 -12.38
N ILE A 193 -20.56 26.76 -11.32
CA ILE A 193 -19.66 26.18 -10.32
C ILE A 193 -20.37 25.05 -9.55
N VAL A 194 -21.59 25.28 -9.09
CA VAL A 194 -22.37 24.25 -8.38
C VAL A 194 -22.68 23.06 -9.29
N GLY A 195 -23.06 23.31 -10.55
CA GLY A 195 -23.28 22.27 -11.54
C GLY A 195 -22.05 21.44 -11.84
N MET A 196 -20.88 22.10 -11.94
CA MET A 196 -19.59 21.43 -12.16
C MET A 196 -19.20 20.57 -10.95
N ILE A 197 -19.34 21.10 -9.74
CA ILE A 197 -19.07 20.38 -8.49
C ILE A 197 -19.99 19.15 -8.37
N LEU A 198 -21.29 19.31 -8.55
CA LEU A 198 -22.23 18.18 -8.50
C LEU A 198 -21.90 17.10 -9.53
N THR A 199 -21.56 17.49 -10.76
CA THR A 199 -21.19 16.55 -11.82
C THR A 199 -19.95 15.77 -11.44
N ASN A 200 -18.94 16.44 -10.90
CA ASN A 200 -17.69 15.80 -10.46
C ASN A 200 -17.94 14.83 -9.29
N GLU A 201 -18.71 15.24 -8.29
CA GLU A 201 -19.06 14.40 -7.15
C GLU A 201 -19.85 13.15 -7.57
N ILE A 202 -20.81 13.29 -8.50
CA ILE A 202 -21.54 12.15 -9.06
C ILE A 202 -20.58 11.18 -9.72
N GLN A 203 -19.63 11.67 -10.54
CA GLN A 203 -18.64 10.81 -11.20
C GLN A 203 -17.75 10.07 -10.20
N ILE A 204 -17.26 10.75 -9.16
CA ILE A 204 -16.46 10.14 -8.09
C ILE A 204 -17.23 9.02 -7.40
N MET A 205 -18.50 9.28 -7.05
CA MET A 205 -19.35 8.27 -6.40
C MET A 205 -19.64 7.06 -7.30
N GLU A 206 -19.92 7.29 -8.60
CA GLU A 206 -20.13 6.20 -9.57
C GLU A 206 -18.87 5.34 -9.76
N ILE A 207 -17.69 5.96 -9.83
CA ILE A 207 -16.41 5.23 -9.91
C ILE A 207 -16.19 4.43 -8.62
N GLY A 208 -16.42 5.06 -7.46
CA GLY A 208 -16.33 4.40 -6.15
C GLY A 208 -17.22 3.17 -6.04
N ALA A 209 -18.48 3.29 -6.46
CA ALA A 209 -19.45 2.20 -6.46
C ALA A 209 -19.02 1.04 -7.39
N ARG A 210 -18.50 1.36 -8.60
CA ARG A 210 -17.96 0.35 -9.52
C ARG A 210 -16.73 -0.39 -8.95
N LEU A 211 -15.82 0.34 -8.31
CA LEU A 211 -14.65 -0.27 -7.67
C LEU A 211 -15.07 -1.18 -6.52
N GLN A 212 -15.99 -0.72 -5.68
CA GLN A 212 -16.49 -1.52 -4.55
C GLN A 212 -17.21 -2.78 -5.02
N SER A 213 -18.00 -2.70 -6.10
CA SER A 213 -18.65 -3.87 -6.71
C SER A 213 -17.62 -4.88 -7.22
N LYS A 214 -16.57 -4.43 -7.94
CA LYS A 214 -15.49 -5.31 -8.42
C LYS A 214 -14.71 -5.97 -7.28
N VAL A 215 -14.45 -5.24 -6.20
CA VAL A 215 -13.78 -5.81 -5.02
C VAL A 215 -14.66 -6.88 -4.38
N LYS A 216 -15.95 -6.60 -4.20
CA LYS A 216 -16.91 -7.56 -3.64
C LYS A 216 -16.99 -8.83 -4.50
N GLU A 217 -17.10 -8.70 -5.80
CA GLU A 217 -17.13 -9.85 -6.72
C GLU A 217 -15.87 -10.72 -6.61
N ARG A 218 -14.68 -10.10 -6.50
CA ARG A 218 -13.41 -10.83 -6.28
C ARG A 218 -13.38 -11.56 -4.94
N VAL A 219 -13.84 -10.90 -3.88
CA VAL A 219 -13.90 -11.51 -2.54
C VAL A 219 -14.84 -12.71 -2.55
N ASP A 220 -16.05 -12.56 -3.09
CA ASP A 220 -17.05 -13.61 -3.18
C ASP A 220 -16.54 -14.81 -4.01
N LYS A 221 -15.84 -14.54 -5.13
CA LYS A 221 -15.22 -15.59 -5.95
C LYS A 221 -14.14 -16.35 -5.19
N ASN A 222 -13.24 -15.65 -4.51
CA ASN A 222 -12.18 -16.27 -3.72
C ASN A 222 -12.73 -17.10 -2.56
N GLN A 223 -13.75 -16.59 -1.86
CA GLN A 223 -14.39 -17.30 -0.77
C GLN A 223 -15.09 -18.58 -1.27
N ARG A 224 -15.79 -18.51 -2.41
CA ARG A 224 -16.40 -19.67 -3.03
C ARG A 224 -15.37 -20.71 -3.46
N GLU A 225 -14.24 -20.27 -4.04
CA GLU A 225 -13.15 -21.17 -4.44
C GLU A 225 -12.52 -21.85 -3.21
N TYR A 226 -12.32 -21.12 -2.12
CA TYR A 226 -11.83 -21.68 -0.86
C TYR A 226 -12.78 -22.75 -0.31
N ILE A 227 -14.08 -22.45 -0.22
CA ILE A 227 -15.09 -23.42 0.26
C ILE A 227 -15.10 -24.68 -0.62
N LEU A 228 -15.06 -24.52 -1.95
CA LEU A 228 -15.04 -25.66 -2.86
C LEU A 228 -13.78 -26.51 -2.69
N ARG A 229 -12.62 -25.90 -2.42
CA ARG A 229 -11.36 -26.62 -2.16
C ARG A 229 -11.44 -27.41 -0.83
N GLU A 230 -11.99 -26.82 0.22
CA GLU A 230 -12.19 -27.51 1.50
C GLU A 230 -13.19 -28.66 1.37
N GLN A 231 -14.31 -28.46 0.67
CA GLN A 231 -15.25 -29.54 0.39
C GLN A 231 -14.61 -30.68 -0.39
N LEU A 232 -13.81 -30.36 -1.42
CA LEU A 232 -13.09 -31.34 -2.22
C LEU A 232 -12.06 -32.11 -1.37
N LYS A 233 -11.41 -31.45 -0.41
CA LYS A 233 -10.50 -32.08 0.54
C LYS A 233 -11.25 -33.08 1.45
N VAL A 234 -12.36 -32.68 2.05
CA VAL A 234 -13.20 -33.55 2.89
C VAL A 234 -13.73 -34.75 2.09
N ILE A 235 -14.22 -34.52 0.87
CA ILE A 235 -14.70 -35.61 -0.01
C ILE A 235 -13.58 -36.61 -0.33
N ARG A 236 -12.36 -36.12 -0.60
CA ARG A 236 -11.19 -36.99 -0.87
C ARG A 236 -10.76 -37.76 0.38
N GLU A 237 -10.83 -37.14 1.57
CA GLU A 237 -10.58 -37.80 2.84
C GLU A 237 -11.63 -38.92 3.13
N GLU A 238 -12.91 -38.68 2.86
CA GLU A 238 -13.97 -39.65 3.00
C GLU A 238 -13.91 -40.81 1.97
N LEU A 239 -13.46 -40.49 0.73
CA LEU A 239 -13.30 -41.52 -0.31
C LEU A 239 -12.00 -42.34 -0.14
N GLY A 240 -11.13 -41.97 0.81
CA GLY A 240 -9.82 -42.63 1.00
C GLY A 240 -8.88 -42.44 -0.21
N GLU A 241 -9.17 -41.52 -1.11
CA GLU A 241 -8.31 -41.15 -2.23
C GLU A 241 -7.13 -40.31 -1.73
N ASP A 242 -6.22 -40.99 -1.03
CA ASP A 242 -4.92 -40.41 -0.73
C ASP A 242 -4.16 -40.23 -2.05
N ASN A 243 -3.66 -39.03 -2.30
CA ASN A 243 -2.88 -38.68 -3.50
C ASN A 243 -1.60 -39.52 -3.68
N SER A 244 -1.32 -40.41 -2.73
CA SER A 244 -0.13 -41.23 -2.68
C SER A 244 0.04 -42.16 -3.88
N ALA A 245 -1.05 -42.68 -4.47
CA ALA A 245 -1.00 -43.53 -5.63
C ALA A 245 -0.57 -42.77 -6.90
N THR A 246 -1.15 -41.59 -7.13
CA THR A 246 -0.82 -40.72 -8.26
C THR A 246 0.60 -40.14 -8.15
N GLU A 247 1.00 -39.72 -6.95
CA GLU A 247 2.39 -39.27 -6.70
C GLU A 247 3.40 -40.41 -6.86
N ALA A 248 3.08 -41.61 -6.41
CA ALA A 248 3.94 -42.79 -6.61
C ALA A 248 4.19 -43.05 -8.10
N GLU A 249 3.17 -42.92 -8.95
CA GLU A 249 3.30 -43.05 -10.41
C GLU A 249 4.20 -41.97 -11.00
N GLN A 250 4.07 -40.72 -10.59
CA GLN A 250 4.94 -39.61 -11.02
C GLN A 250 6.41 -39.85 -10.62
N PHE A 251 6.63 -40.34 -9.39
CA PHE A 251 7.96 -40.71 -8.93
C PHE A 251 8.54 -41.87 -9.75
N LEU A 252 7.75 -42.88 -10.08
CA LEU A 252 8.19 -44.00 -10.93
C LEU A 252 8.61 -43.55 -12.33
N GLU A 253 7.83 -42.61 -12.94
CA GLU A 253 8.22 -42.02 -14.22
C GLU A 253 9.53 -41.23 -14.13
N THR A 254 9.73 -40.49 -13.05
CA THR A 254 11.00 -39.77 -12.81
C THR A 254 12.17 -40.71 -12.65
N VAL A 255 12.01 -41.84 -11.95
CA VAL A 255 13.04 -42.89 -11.82
C VAL A 255 13.41 -43.51 -13.19
N LYS A 256 12.43 -43.74 -14.06
CA LYS A 256 12.72 -44.24 -15.44
C LYS A 256 13.64 -43.29 -16.19
N LYS A 257 13.44 -42.00 -16.07
CA LYS A 257 14.21 -40.93 -16.73
C LYS A 257 15.58 -40.66 -16.05
N LEU A 258 15.73 -41.07 -14.78
CA LEU A 258 16.93 -40.83 -13.99
C LEU A 258 18.14 -41.55 -14.61
N LYS A 259 19.26 -40.87 -14.79
CA LYS A 259 20.55 -41.47 -15.14
C LYS A 259 21.27 -41.93 -13.89
N ALA A 260 21.01 -43.16 -13.46
CA ALA A 260 21.60 -43.73 -12.26
C ALA A 260 21.83 -45.23 -12.47
N LYS A 261 22.76 -45.82 -11.67
CA LYS A 261 23.03 -47.26 -11.68
C LYS A 261 21.77 -48.05 -11.32
N LYS A 262 21.69 -49.30 -11.79
CA LYS A 262 20.53 -50.17 -11.59
C LYS A 262 20.17 -50.35 -10.10
N GLU A 263 21.19 -50.56 -9.26
CA GLU A 263 21.01 -50.69 -7.81
C GLU A 263 20.34 -49.48 -7.16
N VAL A 264 20.70 -48.25 -7.62
CA VAL A 264 20.09 -47.00 -7.12
C VAL A 264 18.64 -46.92 -7.52
N LYS A 265 18.31 -47.21 -8.78
CA LYS A 265 16.92 -47.21 -9.28
C LYS A 265 16.06 -48.23 -8.54
N GLU A 266 16.58 -49.44 -8.32
CA GLU A 266 15.89 -50.49 -7.58
C GLU A 266 15.58 -50.06 -6.14
N ARG A 267 16.56 -49.39 -5.51
CA ARG A 267 16.41 -48.87 -4.15
C ARG A 267 15.31 -47.80 -4.09
N ILE A 268 15.32 -46.82 -4.99
CA ILE A 268 14.31 -45.76 -5.07
C ILE A 268 12.93 -46.38 -5.36
N THR A 269 12.84 -47.32 -6.30
CA THR A 269 11.57 -47.98 -6.63
C THR A 269 11.00 -48.72 -5.42
N LYS A 270 11.85 -49.38 -4.60
CA LYS A 270 11.43 -50.04 -3.37
C LYS A 270 10.80 -49.03 -2.37
N GLU A 271 11.38 -47.88 -2.21
CA GLU A 271 10.84 -46.84 -1.33
C GLU A 271 9.54 -46.24 -1.88
N ILE A 272 9.42 -46.07 -3.22
CA ILE A 272 8.17 -45.62 -3.87
C ILE A 272 7.04 -46.64 -3.65
N ASN A 273 7.33 -47.94 -3.79
CA ASN A 273 6.33 -48.98 -3.51
C ASN A 273 5.92 -48.99 -2.03
N ARG A 274 6.88 -48.72 -1.13
CA ARG A 274 6.55 -48.57 0.29
C ARG A 274 5.63 -47.36 0.51
N PHE A 275 5.94 -46.20 -0.12
CA PHE A 275 5.10 -45.00 -0.07
C PHE A 275 3.66 -45.28 -0.56
N LYS A 276 3.52 -45.98 -1.68
CA LYS A 276 2.22 -46.40 -2.24
C LYS A 276 1.40 -47.27 -1.26
N ASN A 277 2.07 -48.12 -0.47
CA ASN A 277 1.43 -49.07 0.43
C ASN A 277 1.23 -48.52 1.85
N THR A 278 1.77 -47.31 2.14
CA THR A 278 1.60 -46.67 3.47
C THR A 278 0.30 -45.86 3.46
N VAL A 279 -0.82 -46.58 3.64
CA VAL A 279 -2.16 -45.96 3.73
C VAL A 279 -2.48 -45.69 5.21
N GLY A 280 -2.96 -44.48 5.50
CA GLY A 280 -3.53 -44.17 6.84
C GLY A 280 -2.57 -43.52 7.86
N SER A 281 -1.31 -43.23 7.49
CA SER A 281 -0.37 -42.50 8.36
C SER A 281 0.25 -41.30 7.63
N PRO A 282 -0.38 -40.11 7.70
CA PRO A 282 0.12 -38.89 6.99
C PRO A 282 1.55 -38.52 7.40
N ALA A 283 1.92 -38.73 8.67
CA ALA A 283 3.26 -38.45 9.17
C ALA A 283 4.31 -39.39 8.57
N GLU A 284 4.05 -40.68 8.45
CA GLU A 284 4.96 -41.67 7.85
C GLU A 284 5.07 -41.46 6.33
N SER A 285 3.93 -41.22 5.67
CA SER A 285 3.90 -40.86 4.22
C SER A 285 4.74 -39.63 3.93
N GLY A 286 4.64 -38.55 4.72
CA GLY A 286 5.44 -37.35 4.59
C GLY A 286 6.95 -37.60 4.70
N VAL A 287 7.38 -38.44 5.64
CA VAL A 287 8.79 -38.81 5.82
C VAL A 287 9.30 -39.60 4.60
N ILE A 288 8.56 -40.60 4.13
CA ILE A 288 8.94 -41.41 2.97
C ILE A 288 8.99 -40.52 1.70
N ARG A 289 8.01 -39.63 1.52
CA ARG A 289 7.95 -38.66 0.41
C ARG A 289 9.21 -37.80 0.37
N THR A 290 9.55 -37.13 1.47
CA THR A 290 10.73 -36.27 1.57
C THR A 290 12.03 -37.05 1.26
N TYR A 291 12.10 -38.30 1.70
CA TYR A 291 13.23 -39.17 1.39
C TYR A 291 13.32 -39.50 -0.10
N ILE A 292 12.22 -39.87 -0.76
CA ILE A 292 12.18 -40.11 -2.21
C ILE A 292 12.56 -38.85 -2.97
N GLU A 293 12.00 -37.69 -2.65
CA GLU A 293 12.33 -36.41 -3.28
C GLU A 293 13.82 -36.07 -3.13
N THR A 294 14.39 -36.35 -1.97
CA THR A 294 15.81 -36.15 -1.73
C THR A 294 16.63 -37.06 -2.63
N LEU A 295 16.33 -38.36 -2.71
CA LEU A 295 17.02 -39.31 -3.58
C LEU A 295 16.92 -38.92 -5.07
N LEU A 296 15.77 -38.49 -5.53
CA LEU A 296 15.55 -38.04 -6.91
C LEU A 296 16.29 -36.74 -7.24
N SER A 297 16.54 -35.90 -6.24
CA SER A 297 17.23 -34.62 -6.43
C SER A 297 18.77 -34.75 -6.45
N LEU A 298 19.32 -35.89 -6.07
CA LEU A 298 20.76 -36.10 -6.10
C LEU A 298 21.31 -36.30 -7.54
N PRO A 299 22.50 -35.80 -7.84
CA PRO A 299 23.09 -35.88 -9.18
C PRO A 299 23.74 -37.24 -9.48
N TRP A 300 22.91 -38.30 -9.53
CA TRP A 300 23.36 -39.64 -9.85
C TRP A 300 24.00 -39.69 -11.24
N ASP A 301 25.21 -40.29 -11.35
CA ASP A 301 25.97 -40.47 -12.60
C ASP A 301 26.19 -39.19 -13.43
N LYS A 302 26.01 -38.01 -12.79
CA LYS A 302 26.40 -36.73 -13.37
C LYS A 302 27.82 -36.42 -12.94
N THR A 303 28.68 -36.14 -13.90
CA THR A 303 30.10 -35.80 -13.66
C THR A 303 30.45 -34.56 -14.45
N SER A 304 31.25 -33.67 -13.87
CA SER A 304 31.87 -32.56 -14.57
C SER A 304 33.25 -32.95 -15.06
N ARG A 305 33.62 -32.51 -16.26
CA ARG A 305 34.98 -32.73 -16.80
C ARG A 305 35.94 -31.75 -16.15
N ASP A 306 37.14 -32.24 -15.79
CA ASP A 306 38.20 -31.40 -15.25
C ASP A 306 38.83 -30.58 -16.39
N ASN A 307 39.07 -29.30 -16.10
CA ASN A 307 39.91 -28.48 -16.96
C ASN A 307 41.36 -28.91 -16.77
N LYS A 308 42.04 -29.21 -17.87
CA LYS A 308 43.44 -29.66 -17.88
C LYS A 308 44.45 -28.56 -18.19
N ASN A 309 43.97 -27.32 -18.37
CA ASN A 309 44.83 -26.19 -18.68
C ASN A 309 45.56 -25.68 -17.43
N LEU A 310 46.77 -26.17 -17.20
CA LEU A 310 47.60 -25.77 -16.06
C LEU A 310 48.02 -24.29 -16.13
N GLN A 311 48.26 -23.74 -17.32
CA GLN A 311 48.62 -22.33 -17.46
C GLN A 311 47.43 -21.42 -17.05
N GLY A 312 46.23 -21.74 -17.50
CA GLY A 312 45.02 -21.01 -17.07
C GLY A 312 44.74 -21.15 -15.58
N ALA A 313 45.03 -22.32 -14.98
CA ALA A 313 44.95 -22.53 -13.55
C ALA A 313 45.92 -21.62 -12.77
N TYR A 314 47.15 -21.50 -13.23
CA TYR A 314 48.18 -20.63 -12.65
C TYR A 314 47.73 -19.15 -12.73
N GLN A 315 47.24 -18.71 -13.89
CA GLN A 315 46.76 -17.34 -14.08
C GLN A 315 45.63 -16.99 -13.10
N ILE A 316 44.64 -17.88 -12.91
CA ILE A 316 43.55 -17.67 -11.95
C ILE A 316 44.09 -17.52 -10.53
N LEU A 317 45.08 -18.32 -10.13
CA LEU A 317 45.69 -18.23 -8.80
C LEU A 317 46.52 -16.95 -8.64
N GLU A 318 47.18 -16.47 -9.67
CA GLU A 318 47.93 -15.20 -9.64
C GLU A 318 47.01 -13.97 -9.56
N GLU A 319 45.95 -13.98 -10.36
CA GLU A 319 44.96 -12.85 -10.37
C GLU A 319 44.20 -12.71 -9.08
N GLU A 320 43.85 -13.86 -8.44
CA GLU A 320 42.99 -13.85 -7.27
C GLU A 320 43.73 -13.80 -5.92
N HIS A 321 45.04 -14.10 -5.93
CA HIS A 321 45.86 -14.17 -4.69
C HIS A 321 47.21 -13.50 -4.87
N TYR A 322 47.47 -12.48 -4.08
CA TYR A 322 48.78 -11.83 -4.03
C TYR A 322 49.75 -12.63 -3.17
N GLY A 323 50.99 -12.88 -3.65
CA GLY A 323 51.99 -13.66 -2.95
C GLY A 323 51.61 -15.14 -2.81
N LEU A 324 51.94 -15.75 -1.68
CA LEU A 324 51.65 -17.15 -1.37
C LEU A 324 52.32 -18.16 -2.34
N GLU A 325 53.54 -17.85 -2.85
CA GLU A 325 54.22 -18.59 -3.89
C GLU A 325 54.31 -20.10 -3.61
N LYS A 326 54.76 -20.48 -2.40
CA LYS A 326 54.86 -21.88 -1.99
C LYS A 326 53.51 -22.61 -2.00
N VAL A 327 52.43 -21.91 -1.69
CA VAL A 327 51.08 -22.49 -1.68
C VAL A 327 50.59 -22.70 -3.11
N LYS A 328 50.79 -21.71 -3.97
CA LYS A 328 50.45 -21.80 -5.41
C LYS A 328 51.25 -22.92 -6.10
N GLU A 329 52.56 -23.00 -5.85
CA GLU A 329 53.41 -24.06 -6.37
C GLU A 329 52.88 -25.45 -5.96
N ARG A 330 52.57 -25.64 -4.67
CA ARG A 330 52.00 -26.90 -4.18
C ARG A 330 50.66 -27.24 -4.79
N ILE A 331 49.80 -26.23 -5.01
CA ILE A 331 48.52 -26.42 -5.69
C ILE A 331 48.76 -26.82 -7.17
N MET A 332 49.70 -26.18 -7.86
CA MET A 332 50.03 -26.50 -9.23
C MET A 332 50.58 -27.91 -9.38
N GLU A 333 51.45 -28.37 -8.47
CA GLU A 333 51.94 -29.78 -8.41
C GLU A 333 50.73 -30.73 -8.27
N PHE A 334 49.81 -30.44 -7.33
CA PHE A 334 48.61 -31.24 -7.13
C PHE A 334 47.77 -31.34 -8.41
N LEU A 335 47.52 -30.20 -9.08
CA LEU A 335 46.79 -30.15 -10.34
C LEU A 335 47.47 -30.89 -11.47
N ALA A 336 48.81 -30.82 -11.55
CA ALA A 336 49.61 -31.53 -12.53
C ALA A 336 49.54 -33.07 -12.33
N VAL A 337 49.72 -33.54 -11.09
CA VAL A 337 49.58 -34.96 -10.74
C VAL A 337 48.19 -35.47 -11.09
N ARG A 338 47.14 -34.71 -10.73
CA ARG A 338 45.74 -35.04 -11.05
C ARG A 338 45.50 -35.13 -12.57
N THR A 339 46.17 -34.30 -13.36
CA THR A 339 46.02 -34.30 -14.81
C THR A 339 46.70 -35.49 -15.45
N LEU A 340 47.83 -35.95 -14.89
CA LEU A 340 48.61 -37.09 -15.38
C LEU A 340 48.03 -38.44 -14.94
N THR A 341 47.41 -38.51 -13.75
CA THR A 341 46.90 -39.77 -13.17
C THR A 341 45.49 -40.04 -13.68
N LYS A 342 45.31 -41.00 -14.59
CA LYS A 342 44.00 -41.37 -15.16
C LYS A 342 43.06 -42.11 -14.19
N LYS A 343 43.58 -42.73 -13.14
CA LYS A 343 42.87 -43.52 -12.13
C LYS A 343 43.57 -43.35 -10.79
N GLY A 344 43.37 -42.32 -10.06
CA GLY A 344 43.93 -42.14 -8.73
C GLY A 344 42.89 -41.56 -7.78
N GLU A 345 42.96 -41.94 -6.52
CA GLU A 345 42.23 -41.27 -5.46
C GLU A 345 42.70 -39.81 -5.42
N SER A 346 41.77 -38.89 -5.45
CA SER A 346 42.10 -37.46 -5.32
C SER A 346 42.55 -37.20 -3.89
N PRO A 347 43.81 -36.80 -3.64
CA PRO A 347 44.28 -36.51 -2.30
C PRO A 347 43.49 -35.34 -1.68
N ILE A 348 43.34 -35.40 -0.38
CA ILE A 348 42.67 -34.33 0.39
C ILE A 348 43.69 -33.22 0.63
N LEU A 349 43.39 -31.98 0.19
CA LEU A 349 44.20 -30.81 0.49
C LEU A 349 43.80 -30.24 1.85
N CYS A 350 44.78 -30.15 2.75
CA CYS A 350 44.57 -29.49 4.07
C CYS A 350 45.28 -28.14 4.09
N LEU A 351 44.53 -27.06 4.22
CA LEU A 351 45.04 -25.70 4.31
C LEU A 351 45.06 -25.25 5.77
N VAL A 352 46.24 -25.08 6.33
CA VAL A 352 46.46 -24.67 7.72
C VAL A 352 46.99 -23.25 7.80
N GLY A 353 46.50 -22.46 8.72
CA GLY A 353 46.94 -21.07 8.92
C GLY A 353 45.97 -20.23 9.76
N PRO A 354 46.37 -19.01 10.15
CA PRO A 354 45.52 -18.10 10.94
C PRO A 354 44.22 -17.73 10.21
N PRO A 355 43.20 -17.23 10.91
CA PRO A 355 42.03 -16.67 10.27
C PRO A 355 42.38 -15.48 9.36
N GLY A 356 41.67 -15.28 8.27
CA GLY A 356 41.89 -14.17 7.35
C GLY A 356 42.97 -14.37 6.27
N THR A 357 43.74 -15.45 6.29
CA THR A 357 44.83 -15.71 5.32
C THR A 357 44.38 -16.24 3.95
N GLY A 358 43.07 -16.22 3.63
CA GLY A 358 42.59 -16.58 2.31
C GLY A 358 42.37 -18.09 2.07
N LYS A 359 42.41 -18.97 3.08
CA LYS A 359 42.22 -20.43 2.93
C LYS A 359 40.95 -20.81 2.15
N THR A 360 39.84 -20.15 2.44
CA THR A 360 38.56 -20.41 1.76
C THR A 360 38.53 -19.86 0.34
N SER A 361 39.17 -18.72 0.08
CA SER A 361 39.26 -18.15 -1.26
C SER A 361 40.11 -19.00 -2.19
N ILE A 362 41.26 -19.49 -1.73
CA ILE A 362 42.11 -20.42 -2.48
C ILE A 362 41.32 -21.68 -2.89
N ALA A 363 40.55 -22.27 -1.97
CA ALA A 363 39.72 -23.44 -2.30
C ALA A 363 38.70 -23.15 -3.42
N ARG A 364 38.13 -21.95 -3.44
CA ARG A 364 37.24 -21.51 -4.50
C ARG A 364 37.98 -21.31 -5.83
N SER A 365 39.18 -20.75 -5.81
CA SER A 365 40.00 -20.52 -6.99
C SER A 365 40.47 -21.87 -7.60
N ILE A 366 40.80 -22.87 -6.79
CA ILE A 366 41.08 -24.22 -7.24
C ILE A 366 39.86 -24.83 -7.96
N ALA A 367 38.68 -24.72 -7.39
CA ALA A 367 37.46 -25.21 -8.02
C ALA A 367 37.19 -24.52 -9.37
N ARG A 368 37.43 -23.21 -9.44
CA ARG A 368 37.31 -22.41 -10.68
C ARG A 368 38.35 -22.86 -11.74
N ALA A 369 39.59 -23.03 -11.32
CA ALA A 369 40.65 -23.49 -12.19
C ALA A 369 40.37 -24.88 -12.80
N LEU A 370 39.79 -25.79 -12.02
CA LEU A 370 39.35 -27.12 -12.44
C LEU A 370 38.02 -27.14 -13.18
N ASN A 371 37.30 -25.98 -13.28
CA ASN A 371 35.94 -25.90 -13.77
C ASN A 371 34.94 -26.79 -12.97
N LYS A 372 35.10 -26.82 -11.66
CA LYS A 372 34.28 -27.59 -10.74
C LYS A 372 33.30 -26.70 -10.01
N LYS A 373 32.15 -27.25 -9.66
CA LYS A 373 31.23 -26.58 -8.77
C LYS A 373 31.77 -26.58 -7.35
N TYR A 374 31.72 -25.41 -6.70
CA TYR A 374 32.21 -25.23 -5.34
C TYR A 374 31.07 -25.24 -4.35
N VAL A 375 31.16 -26.06 -3.34
CA VAL A 375 30.23 -26.07 -2.20
C VAL A 375 31.03 -25.99 -0.90
N ARG A 376 30.62 -25.12 -0.01
CA ARG A 376 31.24 -24.94 1.29
C ARG A 376 30.38 -25.57 2.39
N ILE A 377 31.02 -26.46 3.18
CA ILE A 377 30.41 -27.07 4.36
C ILE A 377 31.16 -26.56 5.59
N SER A 378 30.52 -25.76 6.42
CA SER A 378 31.08 -25.24 7.68
C SER A 378 30.86 -26.27 8.78
N LEU A 379 31.91 -26.80 9.36
CA LEU A 379 31.85 -27.81 10.42
C LEU A 379 32.15 -27.23 11.80
N GLY A 380 32.49 -25.94 11.90
CA GLY A 380 32.70 -25.25 13.17
C GLY A 380 31.40 -25.19 13.98
N GLY A 381 31.41 -25.68 15.21
CA GLY A 381 30.28 -25.75 16.10
C GLY A 381 29.34 -26.94 15.92
N VAL A 382 29.60 -27.81 14.95
CA VAL A 382 28.86 -29.07 14.79
C VAL A 382 29.25 -30.03 15.90
N ARG A 383 28.29 -30.43 16.72
CA ARG A 383 28.48 -31.39 17.82
C ARG A 383 27.87 -32.75 17.53
N ASP A 384 26.89 -32.81 16.63
CA ASP A 384 26.14 -34.03 16.30
C ASP A 384 26.65 -34.63 14.97
N GLU A 385 27.08 -35.88 15.00
CA GLU A 385 27.45 -36.64 13.82
C GLU A 385 26.32 -36.73 12.80
N ALA A 386 25.08 -36.70 13.25
CA ALA A 386 23.89 -36.73 12.40
C ALA A 386 23.81 -35.52 11.46
N GLU A 387 24.35 -34.37 11.82
CA GLU A 387 24.41 -33.22 10.91
C GLU A 387 25.31 -33.53 9.67
N ILE A 388 26.34 -34.31 9.80
CA ILE A 388 27.24 -34.63 8.70
C ILE A 388 26.69 -35.78 7.87
N ARG A 389 26.26 -36.86 8.53
CA ARG A 389 25.80 -38.10 7.90
C ARG A 389 24.31 -38.09 7.54
N GLY A 390 23.52 -37.25 8.20
CA GLY A 390 22.06 -37.22 8.12
C GLY A 390 21.38 -37.98 9.25
N HIS A 391 20.15 -37.61 9.55
CA HIS A 391 19.36 -38.27 10.56
C HIS A 391 18.80 -39.61 10.08
N ARG A 392 18.50 -40.51 11.01
CA ARG A 392 17.77 -41.72 10.68
C ARG A 392 16.43 -41.39 10.08
N ARG A 393 16.10 -41.94 8.92
CA ARG A 393 14.89 -41.66 8.13
C ARG A 393 13.55 -41.89 8.84
N THR A 394 13.58 -42.61 9.97
CA THR A 394 12.39 -42.89 10.78
C THR A 394 11.94 -41.75 11.68
N TYR A 395 12.74 -40.70 11.79
CA TYR A 395 12.39 -39.53 12.57
C TYR A 395 11.61 -38.52 11.76
N VAL A 396 10.54 -37.98 12.33
CA VAL A 396 9.80 -36.85 11.76
C VAL A 396 10.73 -35.63 11.69
N GLY A 397 10.92 -35.06 10.50
CA GLY A 397 11.88 -33.97 10.28
C GLY A 397 13.31 -34.44 10.00
N ALA A 398 13.54 -35.75 9.71
CA ALA A 398 14.84 -36.23 9.28
C ALA A 398 15.36 -35.48 8.06
N MET A 399 16.57 -34.92 8.18
CA MET A 399 17.22 -34.17 7.11
C MET A 399 18.42 -34.95 6.54
N PRO A 400 18.70 -34.79 5.23
CA PRO A 400 19.93 -35.35 4.65
C PRO A 400 21.15 -34.69 5.27
N GLY A 401 22.23 -35.42 5.38
CA GLY A 401 23.51 -34.90 5.87
C GLY A 401 24.07 -33.79 5.01
N ARG A 402 24.92 -32.98 5.57
CA ARG A 402 25.55 -31.83 4.89
C ARG A 402 26.27 -32.20 3.61
N ILE A 403 26.88 -33.42 3.55
CA ILE A 403 27.54 -33.92 2.35
C ILE A 403 26.54 -34.17 1.22
N ALA A 404 25.42 -34.85 1.51
CA ALA A 404 24.38 -35.10 0.51
C ALA A 404 23.72 -33.78 0.03
N THR A 405 23.49 -32.86 0.96
CA THR A 405 22.99 -31.50 0.64
C THR A 405 23.98 -30.74 -0.24
N GLY A 406 25.26 -30.82 0.04
CA GLY A 406 26.34 -30.25 -0.78
C GLY A 406 26.36 -30.83 -2.18
N MET A 407 26.23 -32.14 -2.35
CA MET A 407 26.15 -32.80 -3.67
C MET A 407 24.90 -32.32 -4.46
N LYS A 408 23.75 -32.17 -3.78
CA LYS A 408 22.54 -31.61 -4.39
C LYS A 408 22.76 -30.18 -4.87
N GLN A 409 23.41 -29.33 -4.07
CA GLN A 409 23.77 -27.94 -4.44
C GLN A 409 24.75 -27.89 -5.62
N ALA A 410 25.73 -28.76 -5.63
CA ALA A 410 26.68 -28.84 -6.74
C ALA A 410 25.98 -29.25 -8.05
N GLY A 411 25.02 -30.15 -8.00
CA GLY A 411 24.25 -30.62 -9.15
C GLY A 411 25.01 -31.58 -10.08
N VAL A 412 26.25 -31.97 -9.70
CA VAL A 412 27.17 -32.87 -10.44
C VAL A 412 27.92 -33.76 -9.47
#